data_077a69042206cb91fbfdc5a94ccf85b8
#
_entry.id   077a69042206cb91fbfdc5a94ccf85b8
#
_cell.length_a   1.000
_cell.length_b   1.000
_cell.length_c   1.000
_cell.angle_alpha   90.00
_cell.angle_beta   90.00
_cell.angle_gamma   90.00
#
_symmetry.space_group_name_H-M   'P 1'
#
loop_
_entity.id
_entity.type
_entity.pdbx_description
1 polymer ?
#
loop_
_entity_poly.entity_id
_entity_poly.type
_entity_poly.pdbx_seq_one_letter_code
_entity_poly.pdbx_strand_id
1 'polypeptide(L)'
;KYFGGVAIFTISLVFSFITNLIVLGQLGNPDIGLLLATYMGYWFVGLSMLAIGMVASFLTPNLTIAFVFGVAFNAPIALLSNSEWGISANFLDFSRGIISISGIAFFMGLAIAMLYLSSILIGRRHWVGSPQGGNKIIHFSIRVITAIIIAFSLTQFFRNHDFIRI
;
A
#
# COMPACT_ATOMS: atom_id res chain seq x y z
N LYS A 1 -2.07 5.20 14.80
CA LYS A 1 -1.54 3.81 14.70
C LYS A 1 -0.79 3.59 13.37
N TYR A 2 -1.36 3.98 12.20
CA TYR A 2 -0.70 3.80 10.90
C TYR A 2 0.70 4.45 10.86
N PHE A 3 0.81 5.73 11.20
CA PHE A 3 2.10 6.43 11.21
C PHE A 3 3.14 5.79 12.15
N GLY A 4 2.70 5.21 13.28
CA GLY A 4 3.60 4.45 14.15
C GLY A 4 4.13 3.18 13.47
N GLY A 5 3.27 2.43 12.77
CA GLY A 5 3.68 1.28 11.98
C GLY A 5 4.61 1.66 10.84
N VAL A 6 4.31 2.74 10.11
CA VAL A 6 5.16 3.28 9.05
C VAL A 6 6.52 3.71 9.58
N ALA A 7 6.59 4.36 10.75
CA ALA A 7 7.85 4.78 11.35
C ALA A 7 8.75 3.57 11.69
N ILE A 8 8.19 2.54 12.34
CA ILE A 8 8.93 1.31 12.67
C ILE A 8 9.41 0.61 11.39
N PHE A 9 8.54 0.49 10.39
CA PHE A 9 8.88 -0.10 9.10
C PHE A 9 9.99 0.68 8.39
N THR A 10 9.90 2.02 8.35
CA THR A 10 10.91 2.89 7.73
C THR A 10 12.26 2.75 8.43
N ILE A 11 12.30 2.73 9.77
CA ILE A 11 13.55 2.54 10.53
C ILE A 11 14.17 1.18 10.18
N SER A 12 13.37 0.11 10.17
CA SER A 12 13.84 -1.24 9.81
C SER A 12 14.37 -1.30 8.39
N LEU A 13 13.71 -0.63 7.45
CA LEU A 13 14.11 -0.58 6.05
C LEU A 13 15.40 0.20 5.85
N VAL A 14 15.58 1.33 6.54
CA VAL A 14 16.84 2.11 6.53
C VAL A 14 17.99 1.28 7.10
N PHE A 15 17.77 0.58 8.19
CA PHE A 15 18.79 -0.31 8.77
C PHE A 15 19.19 -1.41 7.79
N SER A 16 18.20 -2.06 7.13
CA SER A 16 18.43 -3.05 6.08
C SER A 16 19.20 -2.46 4.89
N PHE A 17 18.85 -1.24 4.46
CA PHE A 17 19.56 -0.55 3.38
C PHE A 17 21.04 -0.34 3.71
N ILE A 18 21.35 0.18 4.90
CA ILE A 18 22.73 0.42 5.35
C ILE A 18 23.51 -0.89 5.40
N THR A 19 22.91 -1.94 5.95
CA THR A 19 23.56 -3.27 6.02
C THR A 19 23.89 -3.81 4.64
N ASN A 20 22.92 -3.73 3.69
CA ASN A 20 23.16 -4.17 2.32
C ASN A 20 24.23 -3.32 1.61
N LEU A 21 24.24 -2.01 1.84
CA LEU A 21 25.24 -1.11 1.26
C LEU A 21 26.66 -1.50 1.73
N ILE A 22 26.84 -1.81 3.02
CA ILE A 22 28.13 -2.21 3.59
C ILE A 22 28.57 -3.56 2.99
N VAL A 23 27.68 -4.55 2.97
CA VAL A 23 27.98 -5.90 2.46
C VAL A 23 28.34 -5.86 0.97
N LEU A 24 27.53 -5.18 0.16
CA LEU A 24 27.78 -5.04 -1.28
C LEU A 24 29.05 -4.24 -1.58
N GLY A 25 29.34 -3.21 -0.79
CA GLY A 25 30.56 -2.42 -0.91
C GLY A 25 31.83 -3.23 -0.63
N GLN A 26 31.76 -4.29 0.20
CA GLN A 26 32.87 -5.20 0.43
C GLN A 26 33.03 -6.23 -0.69
N LEU A 27 31.95 -6.57 -1.40
CA LEU A 27 31.95 -7.55 -2.49
C LEU A 27 32.32 -6.94 -3.86
N GLY A 28 32.25 -5.59 -4.00
CA GLY A 28 32.55 -4.90 -5.25
C GLY A 28 32.01 -3.48 -5.27
N ASN A 29 31.78 -2.94 -6.47
CA ASN A 29 31.15 -1.62 -6.65
C ASN A 29 29.65 -1.78 -6.88
N PRO A 30 28.79 -1.61 -5.84
CA PRO A 30 27.36 -1.72 -6.00
C PRO A 30 26.81 -0.54 -6.81
N ASP A 31 25.82 -0.79 -7.64
CA ASP A 31 25.03 0.25 -8.28
C ASP A 31 24.08 0.88 -7.22
N ILE A 32 24.52 2.05 -6.71
CA ILE A 32 23.77 2.78 -5.68
C ILE A 32 22.42 3.24 -6.20
N GLY A 33 22.31 3.58 -7.50
CA GLY A 33 21.06 4.01 -8.12
C GLY A 33 20.01 2.91 -8.13
N LEU A 34 20.43 1.69 -8.56
CA LEU A 34 19.59 0.49 -8.52
C LEU A 34 19.14 0.17 -7.09
N LEU A 35 20.07 0.23 -6.14
CA LEU A 35 19.79 -0.07 -4.74
C LEU A 35 18.77 0.92 -4.16
N LEU A 36 18.99 2.21 -4.38
CA LEU A 36 18.07 3.28 -3.92
C LEU A 36 16.67 3.13 -4.51
N ALA A 37 16.56 2.94 -5.82
CA ALA A 37 15.27 2.77 -6.49
C ALA A 37 14.51 1.54 -5.94
N THR A 38 15.21 0.41 -5.77
CA THR A 38 14.63 -0.82 -5.24
C THR A 38 14.11 -0.62 -3.80
N TYR A 39 14.89 0.00 -2.92
CA TYR A 39 14.45 0.26 -1.54
C TYR A 39 13.32 1.29 -1.45
N MET A 40 13.31 2.26 -2.37
CA MET A 40 12.18 3.18 -2.50
C MET A 40 10.90 2.44 -2.91
N GLY A 41 11.01 1.50 -3.85
CA GLY A 41 9.92 0.61 -4.22
C GLY A 41 9.42 -0.24 -3.03
N TYR A 42 10.32 -0.84 -2.25
CA TYR A 42 9.94 -1.57 -1.02
C TYR A 42 9.21 -0.69 -0.02
N TRP A 43 9.62 0.57 0.11
CA TRP A 43 8.95 1.51 1.00
C TRP A 43 7.50 1.76 0.58
N PHE A 44 7.24 2.01 -0.71
CA PHE A 44 5.89 2.21 -1.23
C PHE A 44 5.02 0.95 -1.11
N VAL A 45 5.57 -0.23 -1.41
CA VAL A 45 4.88 -1.52 -1.20
C VAL A 45 4.51 -1.68 0.27
N GLY A 46 5.43 -1.42 1.18
CA GLY A 46 5.19 -1.52 2.62
C GLY A 46 4.11 -0.57 3.12
N LEU A 47 4.08 0.69 2.63
CA LEU A 47 3.03 1.64 2.94
C LEU A 47 1.64 1.10 2.56
N SER A 48 1.51 0.54 1.36
CA SER A 48 0.23 -0.01 0.89
C SER A 48 -0.18 -1.27 1.67
N MET A 49 0.76 -2.18 1.93
CA MET A 49 0.48 -3.39 2.73
C MET A 49 0.10 -3.08 4.17
N LEU A 50 0.75 -2.09 4.80
CA LEU A 50 0.38 -1.62 6.14
C LEU A 50 -1.01 -0.99 6.16
N ALA A 51 -1.39 -0.24 5.13
CA ALA A 51 -2.72 0.35 5.02
C ALA A 51 -3.81 -0.73 4.89
N ILE A 52 -3.57 -1.79 4.10
CA ILE A 52 -4.46 -2.94 3.99
C ILE A 52 -4.58 -3.68 5.34
N GLY A 53 -3.46 -3.93 6.02
CA GLY A 53 -3.43 -4.55 7.35
C GLY A 53 -4.22 -3.75 8.38
N MET A 54 -4.22 -2.43 8.25
CA MET A 54 -4.99 -1.54 9.13
C MET A 54 -6.51 -1.71 8.94
N VAL A 55 -7.00 -1.88 7.72
CA VAL A 55 -8.40 -2.23 7.43
C VAL A 55 -8.77 -3.52 8.16
N ALA A 56 -7.95 -4.56 8.03
CA ALA A 56 -8.16 -5.84 8.70
C ALA A 56 -8.24 -5.70 10.23
N SER A 57 -7.39 -4.87 10.80
CA SER A 57 -7.37 -4.58 12.26
C SER A 57 -8.64 -3.87 12.76
N PHE A 58 -9.36 -3.15 11.90
CA PHE A 58 -10.62 -2.49 12.29
C PHE A 58 -11.86 -3.38 12.10
N LEU A 59 -11.75 -4.47 11.35
CA LEU A 59 -12.87 -5.40 11.14
C LEU A 59 -13.15 -6.29 12.35
N THR A 60 -12.15 -6.58 13.18
CA THR A 60 -12.29 -7.49 14.33
C THR A 60 -11.56 -6.94 15.56
N PRO A 61 -12.09 -7.18 16.78
CA PRO A 61 -11.39 -6.87 18.01
C PRO A 61 -10.33 -7.92 18.41
N ASN A 62 -10.37 -9.12 17.79
CA ASN A 62 -9.45 -10.22 18.09
C ASN A 62 -8.17 -10.07 17.25
N LEU A 63 -7.01 -10.00 17.94
CA LEU A 63 -5.71 -9.80 17.32
C LEU A 63 -5.35 -10.92 16.32
N THR A 64 -5.62 -12.16 16.68
CA THR A 64 -5.31 -13.33 15.83
C THR A 64 -6.13 -13.31 14.54
N ILE A 65 -7.43 -13.01 14.65
CA ILE A 65 -8.33 -12.92 13.49
C ILE A 65 -7.93 -11.71 12.63
N ALA A 66 -7.55 -10.58 13.25
CA ALA A 66 -7.06 -9.41 12.53
C ALA A 66 -5.80 -9.72 11.71
N PHE A 67 -4.89 -10.51 12.27
CA PHE A 67 -3.69 -10.97 11.55
C PHE A 67 -4.05 -11.85 10.34
N VAL A 68 -4.93 -12.84 10.52
CA VAL A 68 -5.39 -13.71 9.43
C VAL A 68 -6.06 -12.89 8.31
N PHE A 69 -6.93 -11.94 8.65
CA PHE A 69 -7.54 -11.04 7.67
C PHE A 69 -6.50 -10.13 6.99
N GLY A 70 -5.49 -9.66 7.73
CA GLY A 70 -4.40 -8.89 7.17
C GLY A 70 -3.64 -9.66 6.09
N VAL A 71 -3.31 -10.93 6.35
CA VAL A 71 -2.69 -11.82 5.37
C VAL A 71 -3.65 -12.08 4.19
N ALA A 72 -4.90 -12.44 4.47
CA ALA A 72 -5.89 -12.75 3.45
C ALA A 72 -6.17 -11.57 2.49
N PHE A 73 -6.13 -10.32 2.98
CA PHE A 73 -6.36 -9.14 2.14
C PHE A 73 -5.11 -8.72 1.36
N ASN A 74 -3.92 -8.99 1.87
CA ASN A 74 -2.67 -8.74 1.14
C ASN A 74 -2.37 -9.83 0.10
N ALA A 75 -2.80 -11.08 0.33
CA ALA A 75 -2.52 -12.22 -0.53
C ALA A 75 -2.98 -12.05 -1.99
N PRO A 76 -4.20 -11.57 -2.31
CA PRO A 76 -4.63 -11.40 -3.69
C PRO A 76 -3.71 -10.48 -4.49
N ILE A 77 -3.29 -9.36 -3.92
CA ILE A 77 -2.42 -8.37 -4.60
C ILE A 77 -1.02 -8.95 -4.81
N ALA A 78 -0.54 -9.77 -3.87
CA ALA A 78 0.74 -10.46 -3.99
C ALA A 78 0.68 -11.62 -5.01
N LEU A 79 -0.43 -12.37 -5.05
CA LEU A 79 -0.62 -13.52 -5.94
C LEU A 79 -0.94 -13.14 -7.38
N LEU A 80 -1.50 -11.94 -7.61
CA LEU A 80 -1.78 -11.41 -8.94
C LEU A 80 -0.49 -10.95 -9.68
N SER A 81 0.61 -11.68 -9.51
CA SER A 81 1.92 -11.30 -10.07
C SER A 81 1.93 -11.17 -11.60
N ASN A 82 1.08 -11.91 -12.30
CA ASN A 82 0.98 -11.89 -13.75
C ASN A 82 -0.02 -10.85 -14.30
N SER A 83 -0.71 -10.12 -13.43
CA SER A 83 -1.64 -9.07 -13.84
C SER A 83 -1.02 -7.70 -13.64
N GLU A 84 -1.45 -6.74 -14.45
CA GLU A 84 -1.06 -5.33 -14.34
C GLU A 84 -1.42 -4.69 -12.98
N TRP A 85 -2.27 -5.35 -12.20
CA TRP A 85 -2.74 -4.97 -10.87
C TRP A 85 -1.92 -5.59 -9.74
N GLY A 86 -0.97 -6.45 -10.07
CA GLY A 86 -0.11 -7.10 -9.10
C GLY A 86 1.03 -6.20 -8.61
N ILE A 87 1.55 -6.53 -7.43
CA ILE A 87 2.73 -5.86 -6.88
C ILE A 87 3.91 -5.99 -7.84
N SER A 88 4.10 -7.18 -8.42
CA SER A 88 5.23 -7.48 -9.28
C SER A 88 5.30 -6.60 -10.52
N ALA A 89 4.16 -6.36 -11.19
CA ALA A 89 4.11 -5.52 -12.38
C ALA A 89 4.47 -4.06 -12.08
N ASN A 90 3.93 -3.51 -10.98
CA ASN A 90 4.16 -2.12 -10.60
C ASN A 90 5.51 -1.91 -9.88
N PHE A 91 6.13 -2.98 -9.37
CA PHE A 91 7.44 -2.97 -8.74
C PHE A 91 8.59 -3.18 -9.73
N LEU A 92 8.30 -3.71 -10.92
CA LEU A 92 9.31 -4.12 -11.91
C LEU A 92 10.27 -2.98 -12.28
N ASP A 93 9.77 -1.78 -12.48
CA ASP A 93 10.59 -0.61 -12.82
C ASP A 93 11.56 -0.26 -11.69
N PHE A 94 11.10 -0.27 -10.44
CA PHE A 94 11.96 -0.04 -9.27
C PHE A 94 13.08 -1.08 -9.16
N SER A 95 12.79 -2.35 -9.47
CA SER A 95 13.80 -3.42 -9.47
C SER A 95 14.84 -3.28 -10.58
N ARG A 96 14.56 -2.46 -11.59
CA ARG A 96 15.48 -2.10 -12.69
C ARG A 96 16.23 -0.78 -12.46
N GLY A 97 16.04 -0.17 -11.29
CA GLY A 97 16.64 1.14 -10.98
C GLY A 97 15.87 2.34 -11.54
N ILE A 98 14.67 2.13 -12.07
CA ILE A 98 13.84 3.19 -12.64
C ILE A 98 12.77 3.60 -11.62
N ILE A 99 12.70 4.90 -11.31
CA ILE A 99 11.63 5.44 -10.46
C ILE A 99 10.43 5.76 -11.35
N SER A 100 9.45 4.85 -11.37
CA SER A 100 8.23 4.99 -12.16
C SER A 100 7.16 5.77 -11.40
N ILE A 101 6.63 6.83 -12.01
CA ILE A 101 5.52 7.62 -11.44
C ILE A 101 4.25 6.78 -11.37
N SER A 102 4.01 5.90 -12.36
CA SER A 102 2.86 5.00 -12.36
C SER A 102 2.91 4.02 -11.19
N GLY A 103 4.07 3.45 -10.88
CA GLY A 103 4.28 2.58 -9.72
C GLY A 103 4.05 3.32 -8.39
N ILE A 104 4.58 4.55 -8.24
CA ILE A 104 4.32 5.39 -7.06
C ILE A 104 2.83 5.68 -6.93
N ALA A 105 2.17 6.10 -8.01
CA ALA A 105 0.74 6.42 -8.01
C ALA A 105 -0.11 5.20 -7.65
N PHE A 106 0.24 4.00 -8.12
CA PHE A 106 -0.43 2.76 -7.78
C PHE A 106 -0.35 2.47 -6.27
N PHE A 107 0.84 2.43 -5.70
CA PHE A 107 1.02 2.10 -4.28
C PHE A 107 0.46 3.18 -3.36
N MET A 108 0.68 4.46 -3.68
CA MET A 108 0.11 5.57 -2.90
C MET A 108 -1.41 5.63 -3.01
N GLY A 109 -1.97 5.43 -4.20
CA GLY A 109 -3.41 5.38 -4.43
C GLY A 109 -4.05 4.25 -3.63
N LEU A 110 -3.44 3.05 -3.64
CA LEU A 110 -3.88 1.91 -2.84
C LEU A 110 -3.82 2.22 -1.33
N ALA A 111 -2.72 2.81 -0.85
CA ALA A 111 -2.58 3.19 0.56
C ALA A 111 -3.64 4.21 0.98
N ILE A 112 -3.85 5.26 0.19
CA ILE A 112 -4.85 6.31 0.47
C ILE A 112 -6.26 5.70 0.48
N ALA A 113 -6.62 4.87 -0.50
CA ALA A 113 -7.92 4.21 -0.57
C ALA A 113 -8.17 3.33 0.66
N MET A 114 -7.18 2.55 1.10
CA MET A 114 -7.30 1.69 2.29
C MET A 114 -7.34 2.49 3.58
N LEU A 115 -6.58 3.59 3.70
CA LEU A 115 -6.67 4.50 4.85
C LEU A 115 -8.03 5.19 4.92
N TYR A 116 -8.58 5.60 3.78
CA TYR A 116 -9.93 6.17 3.72
C TYR A 116 -10.97 5.13 4.17
N LEU A 117 -10.87 3.88 3.69
CA LEU A 117 -11.73 2.78 4.15
C LEU A 117 -11.59 2.55 5.66
N SER A 118 -10.36 2.57 6.19
CA SER A 118 -10.10 2.46 7.63
C SER A 118 -10.79 3.58 8.41
N SER A 119 -10.74 4.82 7.93
CA SER A 119 -11.39 5.97 8.59
C SER A 119 -12.91 5.83 8.66
N ILE A 120 -13.52 5.27 7.60
CA ILE A 120 -14.95 4.99 7.56
C ILE A 120 -15.31 3.87 8.55
N LEU A 121 -14.50 2.81 8.65
CA LEU A 121 -14.72 1.70 9.61
C LEU A 121 -14.64 2.17 11.07
N ILE A 122 -13.75 3.11 11.37
CA ILE A 122 -13.68 3.76 12.71
C ILE A 122 -14.97 4.53 12.99
N GLY A 123 -15.44 5.33 12.05
CA GLY A 123 -16.68 6.09 12.20
C GLY A 123 -17.90 5.21 12.47
N ARG A 124 -17.94 4.00 11.88
CA ARG A 124 -19.03 3.04 12.09
C ARG A 124 -19.18 2.60 13.56
N ARG A 125 -18.11 2.51 14.34
CA ARG A 125 -18.16 2.13 15.76
C ARG A 125 -18.92 3.15 16.61
N HIS A 126 -18.99 4.42 16.19
CA HIS A 126 -19.72 5.47 16.90
C HIS A 126 -21.19 5.58 16.49
N TRP A 127 -21.67 4.82 15.49
CA TRP A 127 -23.03 4.92 14.96
C TRP A 127 -24.01 3.89 15.49
N VAL A 128 -23.60 3.02 16.41
CA VAL A 128 -24.39 1.89 16.94
C VAL A 128 -25.60 2.32 17.81
N GLY A 129 -25.91 3.60 17.91
CA GLY A 129 -27.02 4.12 18.73
C GLY A 129 -28.13 4.88 17.96
N SER A 130 -28.19 4.86 16.62
CA SER A 130 -29.16 5.69 15.86
C SER A 130 -30.18 4.82 15.12
N PRO A 131 -31.52 5.08 15.28
CA PRO A 131 -32.60 4.25 14.72
C PRO A 131 -32.77 4.32 13.19
N GLN A 132 -31.96 5.07 12.46
CA GLN A 132 -32.04 5.23 10.98
C GLN A 132 -30.93 4.46 10.24
N GLY A 133 -30.75 3.17 10.53
CA GLY A 133 -29.64 2.37 10.01
C GLY A 133 -29.60 2.12 8.48
N GLY A 134 -30.73 2.12 7.79
CA GLY A 134 -30.80 1.73 6.37
C GLY A 134 -30.13 2.72 5.40
N ASN A 135 -30.33 4.01 5.56
CA ASN A 135 -29.75 5.02 4.66
C ASN A 135 -28.22 5.18 4.83
N LYS A 136 -27.70 4.90 6.02
CA LYS A 136 -26.27 5.06 6.34
C LYS A 136 -25.40 3.97 5.70
N ILE A 137 -25.92 2.76 5.56
CA ILE A 137 -25.22 1.65 4.88
C ILE A 137 -25.05 1.96 3.39
N ILE A 138 -26.08 2.50 2.76
CA ILE A 138 -26.05 2.89 1.34
C ILE A 138 -25.03 4.00 1.11
N HIS A 139 -25.01 5.06 1.95
CA HIS A 139 -24.02 6.12 1.86
C HIS A 139 -22.60 5.63 2.12
N PHE A 140 -22.42 4.65 3.01
CA PHE A 140 -21.13 3.99 3.25
C PHE A 140 -20.65 3.24 2.01
N SER A 141 -21.51 2.40 1.44
CA SER A 141 -21.18 1.61 0.25
C SER A 141 -20.84 2.51 -0.94
N ILE A 142 -21.58 3.59 -1.15
CA ILE A 142 -21.31 4.56 -2.21
C ILE A 142 -19.93 5.21 -2.00
N ARG A 143 -19.58 5.62 -0.79
CA ARG A 143 -18.27 6.24 -0.49
C ARG A 143 -17.11 5.27 -0.73
N VAL A 144 -17.24 4.00 -0.34
CA VAL A 144 -16.22 2.97 -0.58
C VAL A 144 -16.05 2.72 -2.08
N ILE A 145 -17.14 2.55 -2.80
CA ILE A 145 -17.12 2.33 -4.26
C ILE A 145 -16.49 3.56 -4.95
N THR A 146 -16.87 4.77 -4.57
CA THR A 146 -16.30 6.00 -5.14
C THR A 146 -14.80 6.11 -4.87
N ALA A 147 -14.33 5.76 -3.66
CA ALA A 147 -12.90 5.78 -3.34
C ALA A 147 -12.10 4.76 -4.18
N ILE A 148 -12.66 3.56 -4.38
CA ILE A 148 -12.07 2.53 -5.23
C ILE A 148 -12.00 3.01 -6.69
N ILE A 149 -13.08 3.60 -7.21
CA ILE A 149 -13.13 4.12 -8.58
C ILE A 149 -12.13 5.25 -8.78
N ILE A 150 -12.00 6.17 -7.82
CA ILE A 150 -11.03 7.27 -7.89
C ILE A 150 -9.59 6.72 -7.88
N ALA A 151 -9.27 5.79 -6.99
CA ALA A 151 -7.95 5.16 -6.94
C ALA A 151 -7.63 4.44 -8.26
N PHE A 152 -8.60 3.71 -8.80
CA PHE A 152 -8.49 3.04 -10.10
C PHE A 152 -8.27 4.03 -11.25
N SER A 153 -9.08 5.09 -11.33
CA SER A 153 -8.99 6.11 -12.37
C SER A 153 -7.66 6.86 -12.34
N LEU A 154 -7.16 7.19 -11.14
CA LEU A 154 -5.85 7.81 -10.96
C LEU A 154 -4.73 6.91 -11.46
N THR A 155 -4.76 5.62 -11.11
CA THR A 155 -3.75 4.66 -11.57
C THR A 155 -3.74 4.53 -13.08
N GLN A 156 -4.93 4.45 -13.72
CA GLN A 156 -5.04 4.41 -15.18
C GLN A 156 -4.57 5.71 -15.85
N PHE A 157 -4.91 6.86 -15.25
CA PHE A 157 -4.48 8.15 -15.78
C PHE A 157 -2.97 8.26 -15.82
N PHE A 158 -2.28 7.95 -14.73
CA PHE A 158 -0.82 8.02 -14.65
C PHE A 158 -0.16 6.97 -15.55
N ARG A 159 -0.74 5.78 -15.70
CA ARG A 159 -0.23 4.75 -16.60
C ARG A 159 -0.29 5.14 -18.06
N ASN A 160 -1.35 5.84 -18.47
CA ASN A 160 -1.50 6.29 -19.85
C ASN A 160 -0.67 7.55 -20.19
N HIS A 161 -0.17 8.25 -19.17
CA HIS A 161 0.57 9.51 -19.29
C HIS A 161 1.99 9.41 -18.72
N ASP A 162 2.63 8.25 -18.82
CA ASP A 162 4.04 8.04 -18.43
C ASP A 162 4.99 8.82 -19.36
N PHE A 163 4.93 10.16 -19.31
CA PHE A 163 5.80 11.04 -20.07
C PHE A 163 7.13 11.37 -19.39
N ILE A 164 7.36 10.90 -18.17
CA ILE A 164 8.60 11.21 -17.44
C ILE A 164 9.28 9.89 -17.05
N ARG A 165 10.05 9.33 -17.97
CA ARG A 165 11.17 8.47 -17.65
C ARG A 165 12.35 9.36 -17.30
N ILE A 166 12.70 9.43 -16.01
CA ILE A 166 13.94 10.04 -15.54
C ILE A 166 15.01 8.97 -15.53
#